data_8a4ccb1144650105f5e25fe8d8f1a5a8
#
_entry.id   8a4ccb1144650105f5e25fe8d8f1a5a8
#
_cell.length_a   1.000
_cell.length_b   1.000
_cell.length_c   1.000
_cell.angle_alpha   90.00
_cell.angle_beta   90.00
_cell.angle_gamma   90.00
#
_symmetry.space_group_name_H-M   'P 1'
#
loop_
_entity.id
_entity.type
_entity.pdbx_description
1 polymer ?
#
loop_
_entity_poly.entity_id
_entity_poly.type
_entity_poly.pdbx_seq_one_letter_code
_entity_poly.pdbx_strand_id
1 'polypeptide(L)'
;MHQHDSHDEFDERTRRELAALADGSLQGRRRKALEARVASSATLRLALERQRSAVAALRRLDVPAPAGLRQRIEAERARPSAPVRRRRLAFGGALAAAAAAVVLALVLALPSGSGGPTVVEAAQLSDLPAMQQSVAVDPANPTLLKAEVDGVPFPNLHDEFTWHQAGKRSDELDGRRMVTVFYERPGDRVGYTIISGEAIDPPAGARPSVENGVELSTTPADGKPIVTWLREGRTCVISGKGVSAKDLREVASWKGDGAVPF
;
A
#
# COMPACT_ATOMS: atom_id res chain seq x y z
N MET A 1 -22.54 17.31 -20.43
CA MET A 1 -21.69 18.19 -19.61
C MET A 1 -20.61 17.30 -19.04
N HIS A 2 -19.44 17.25 -19.71
CA HIS A 2 -18.34 16.33 -19.40
C HIS A 2 -17.57 16.89 -18.21
N GLN A 3 -17.66 16.24 -17.05
CA GLN A 3 -16.71 16.45 -15.97
C GLN A 3 -15.41 15.73 -16.35
N HIS A 4 -14.41 16.51 -16.70
CA HIS A 4 -13.04 16.08 -16.92
C HIS A 4 -12.48 15.57 -15.60
N ASP A 5 -12.01 14.34 -15.60
CA ASP A 5 -11.22 13.72 -14.53
C ASP A 5 -9.93 14.52 -14.30
N SER A 6 -9.87 15.20 -13.15
CA SER A 6 -8.75 16.04 -12.72
C SER A 6 -7.56 15.25 -12.16
N HIS A 7 -7.37 13.99 -12.56
CA HIS A 7 -6.39 13.11 -11.93
C HIS A 7 -5.00 13.08 -12.57
N ASP A 8 -4.78 13.78 -13.69
CA ASP A 8 -3.49 13.76 -14.38
C ASP A 8 -2.95 15.16 -14.71
N GLU A 9 -3.07 16.10 -13.77
CA GLU A 9 -2.72 17.52 -13.99
C GLU A 9 -1.21 17.78 -14.06
N PHE A 10 -0.35 16.85 -13.62
CA PHE A 10 1.10 16.98 -13.67
C PHE A 10 1.76 15.72 -14.19
N ASP A 11 2.78 15.92 -15.05
CA ASP A 11 3.65 14.85 -15.48
C ASP A 11 4.44 14.25 -14.29
N GLU A 12 4.82 13.00 -14.41
CA GLU A 12 5.53 12.24 -13.37
C GLU A 12 6.83 12.92 -12.90
N ARG A 13 7.49 13.64 -13.80
CA ARG A 13 8.69 14.42 -13.47
C ARG A 13 8.36 15.57 -12.54
N THR A 14 7.29 16.32 -12.83
CA THR A 14 6.84 17.44 -11.99
C THR A 14 6.40 16.94 -10.62
N ARG A 15 5.73 15.78 -10.53
CA ARG A 15 5.34 15.15 -9.24
C ARG A 15 6.57 14.82 -8.39
N ARG A 16 7.60 14.19 -8.97
CA ARG A 16 8.86 13.88 -8.26
C ARG A 16 9.60 15.15 -7.81
N GLU A 17 9.65 16.16 -8.66
CA GLU A 17 10.30 17.43 -8.32
C GLU A 17 9.56 18.16 -7.18
N LEU A 18 8.21 18.12 -7.14
CA LEU A 18 7.41 18.68 -6.05
C LEU A 18 7.63 17.90 -4.73
N ALA A 19 7.71 16.57 -4.77
CA ALA A 19 8.02 15.76 -3.59
C ALA A 19 9.42 16.10 -3.07
N ALA A 20 10.42 16.18 -3.94
CA ALA A 20 11.79 16.54 -3.58
C ALA A 20 11.92 18.00 -3.07
N LEU A 21 11.04 18.90 -3.51
CA LEU A 21 10.97 20.26 -2.97
C LEU A 21 10.32 20.27 -1.58
N ALA A 22 9.30 19.43 -1.36
CA ALA A 22 8.58 19.34 -0.10
C ALA A 22 9.45 18.76 1.03
N ASP A 23 10.25 17.74 0.75
CA ASP A 23 11.15 17.10 1.73
C ASP A 23 12.48 17.82 1.91
N GLY A 24 12.81 18.79 1.02
CA GLY A 24 14.03 19.59 1.04
C GLY A 24 15.23 18.96 0.31
N SER A 25 15.04 17.82 -0.37
CA SER A 25 16.10 17.13 -1.11
C SER A 25 16.42 17.81 -2.46
N LEU A 26 15.50 18.59 -3.03
CA LEU A 26 15.73 19.33 -4.27
C LEU A 26 16.65 20.52 -4.05
N GLN A 27 17.78 20.58 -4.78
CA GLN A 27 18.80 21.60 -4.59
C GLN A 27 19.18 22.32 -5.90
N GLY A 28 19.90 23.43 -5.74
CA GLY A 28 20.55 24.15 -6.83
C GLY A 28 19.60 24.82 -7.83
N ARG A 29 19.94 24.80 -9.10
CA ARG A 29 19.19 25.46 -10.18
C ARG A 29 17.78 24.88 -10.36
N ARG A 30 17.61 23.57 -10.16
CA ARG A 30 16.31 22.89 -10.28
C ARG A 30 15.33 23.39 -9.22
N ARG A 31 15.78 23.55 -7.98
CA ARG A 31 14.97 24.11 -6.90
C ARG A 31 14.45 25.50 -7.25
N LYS A 32 15.35 26.42 -7.67
CA LYS A 32 14.97 27.78 -8.06
C LYS A 32 13.96 27.80 -9.22
N ALA A 33 14.17 26.95 -10.23
CA ALA A 33 13.28 26.88 -11.38
C ALA A 33 11.89 26.36 -10.98
N LEU A 34 11.80 25.35 -10.11
CA LEU A 34 10.53 24.85 -9.65
C LEU A 34 9.84 25.84 -8.70
N GLU A 35 10.56 26.49 -7.80
CA GLU A 35 10.00 27.54 -6.93
C GLU A 35 9.38 28.69 -7.75
N ALA A 36 10.03 29.12 -8.84
CA ALA A 36 9.46 30.10 -9.75
C ALA A 36 8.17 29.62 -10.43
N ARG A 37 8.12 28.35 -10.88
CA ARG A 37 6.91 27.75 -11.45
C ARG A 37 5.79 27.63 -10.41
N VAL A 38 6.10 27.25 -9.18
CA VAL A 38 5.15 27.18 -8.08
C VAL A 38 4.60 28.56 -7.73
N ALA A 39 5.44 29.61 -7.77
CA ALA A 39 5.00 30.98 -7.51
C ALA A 39 3.99 31.48 -8.55
N SER A 40 4.10 31.03 -9.80
CA SER A 40 3.21 31.45 -10.91
C SER A 40 1.96 30.57 -11.08
N SER A 41 1.85 29.41 -10.40
CA SER A 41 0.74 28.48 -10.56
C SER A 41 0.05 28.18 -9.23
N ALA A 42 -1.25 28.46 -9.15
CA ALA A 42 -2.06 28.16 -7.96
C ALA A 42 -2.16 26.64 -7.72
N THR A 43 -2.24 25.84 -8.78
CA THR A 43 -2.37 24.39 -8.75
C THR A 43 -1.08 23.75 -8.21
N LEU A 44 0.09 24.20 -8.68
CA LEU A 44 1.39 23.73 -8.18
C LEU A 44 1.59 24.11 -6.70
N ARG A 45 1.13 25.29 -6.28
CA ARG A 45 1.17 25.69 -4.86
C ARG A 45 0.35 24.73 -3.99
N LEU A 46 -0.88 24.45 -4.37
CA LEU A 46 -1.76 23.53 -3.63
C LEU A 46 -1.16 22.13 -3.57
N ALA A 47 -0.60 21.65 -4.67
CA ALA A 47 0.08 20.34 -4.72
C ALA A 47 1.30 20.32 -3.79
N LEU A 48 2.13 21.35 -3.79
CA LEU A 48 3.28 21.46 -2.89
C LEU A 48 2.87 21.51 -1.42
N GLU A 49 1.79 22.21 -1.07
CA GLU A 49 1.29 22.27 0.30
C GLU A 49 0.77 20.91 0.78
N ARG A 50 0.08 20.16 -0.08
CA ARG A 50 -0.33 18.78 0.22
C ARG A 50 0.89 17.89 0.50
N GLN A 51 1.92 17.97 -0.33
CA GLN A 51 3.16 17.23 -0.13
C GLN A 51 3.88 17.62 1.18
N ARG A 52 3.97 18.91 1.48
CA ARG A 52 4.55 19.39 2.75
C ARG A 52 3.78 18.90 3.97
N SER A 53 2.46 18.89 3.91
CA SER A 53 1.60 18.36 4.98
C SER A 53 1.84 16.87 5.21
N ALA A 54 1.98 16.09 4.14
CA ALA A 54 2.31 14.67 4.23
C ALA A 54 3.70 14.45 4.88
N VAL A 55 4.73 15.19 4.43
CA VAL A 55 6.07 15.13 5.02
C VAL A 55 6.06 15.55 6.50
N ALA A 56 5.29 16.59 6.86
CA ALA A 56 5.16 17.03 8.24
C ALA A 56 4.45 15.99 9.12
N ALA A 57 3.44 15.30 8.58
CA ALA A 57 2.76 14.19 9.27
C ALA A 57 3.74 13.03 9.53
N LEU A 58 4.53 12.64 8.53
CA LEU A 58 5.55 11.60 8.68
C LEU A 58 6.61 11.96 9.73
N ARG A 59 7.06 13.22 9.77
CA ARG A 59 8.05 13.70 10.76
C ARG A 59 7.51 13.73 12.19
N ARG A 60 6.19 13.76 12.38
CA ARG A 60 5.57 13.66 13.71
C ARG A 60 5.46 12.22 14.20
N LEU A 61 5.59 11.25 13.32
CA LEU A 61 5.69 9.84 13.69
C LEU A 61 7.10 9.62 14.25
N ASP A 62 7.24 9.74 15.58
CA ASP A 62 8.47 9.38 16.28
C ASP A 62 8.59 7.86 16.34
N VAL A 63 8.99 7.26 15.22
CA VAL A 63 9.24 5.83 15.12
C VAL A 63 10.68 5.58 15.54
N PRO A 64 10.93 4.98 16.71
CA PRO A 64 12.30 4.70 17.15
C PRO A 64 12.97 3.74 16.16
N ALA A 65 14.20 4.08 15.74
CA ALA A 65 14.97 3.22 14.87
C ALA A 65 15.23 1.86 15.56
N PRO A 66 15.14 0.75 14.83
CA PRO A 66 15.43 -0.58 15.40
C PRO A 66 16.79 -0.62 16.08
N ALA A 67 16.85 -1.24 17.27
CA ALA A 67 18.10 -1.43 17.99
C ALA A 67 19.13 -2.12 17.09
N GLY A 68 20.34 -1.57 17.04
CA GLY A 68 21.45 -2.11 16.23
C GLY A 68 21.46 -1.66 14.74
N LEU A 69 20.49 -0.86 14.26
CA LEU A 69 20.52 -0.34 12.89
C LEU A 69 21.80 0.48 12.63
N ARG A 70 22.17 1.36 13.57
CA ARG A 70 23.39 2.17 13.47
C ARG A 70 24.64 1.29 13.35
N GLN A 71 24.75 0.26 14.18
CA GLN A 71 25.88 -0.68 14.13
C GLN A 71 25.95 -1.44 12.80
N ARG A 72 24.81 -1.84 12.24
CA ARG A 72 24.77 -2.49 10.91
C ARG A 72 25.22 -1.57 9.79
N ILE A 73 24.78 -0.31 9.81
CA ILE A 73 25.20 0.70 8.82
C ILE A 73 26.71 1.00 8.94
N GLU A 74 27.23 1.11 10.16
CA GLU A 74 28.65 1.33 10.41
C GLU A 74 29.50 0.13 9.99
N ALA A 75 29.04 -1.10 10.25
CA ALA A 75 29.68 -2.33 9.81
C ALA A 75 29.70 -2.46 8.27
N GLU A 76 28.62 -2.08 7.60
CA GLU A 76 28.56 -2.09 6.13
C GLU A 76 29.48 -1.04 5.52
N ARG A 77 29.59 0.16 6.12
CA ARG A 77 30.53 1.19 5.71
C ARG A 77 31.99 0.81 5.96
N ALA A 78 32.26 0.01 6.98
CA ALA A 78 33.60 -0.47 7.32
C ALA A 78 34.07 -1.64 6.45
N ARG A 79 33.17 -2.26 5.65
CA ARG A 79 33.60 -3.32 4.72
C ARG A 79 34.51 -2.74 3.65
N PRO A 80 35.74 -3.26 3.49
CA PRO A 80 36.65 -2.80 2.45
C PRO A 80 36.03 -3.11 1.09
N SER A 81 35.77 -2.06 0.30
CA SER A 81 35.34 -2.20 -1.08
C SER A 81 36.44 -2.89 -1.86
N ALA A 82 36.20 -4.09 -2.39
CA ALA A 82 37.13 -4.76 -3.28
C ALA A 82 37.47 -3.82 -4.47
N PRO A 83 38.74 -3.75 -4.93
CA PRO A 83 39.15 -2.83 -5.95
C PRO A 83 38.49 -3.17 -7.29
N VAL A 84 37.44 -2.46 -7.63
CA VAL A 84 36.86 -2.51 -8.98
C VAL A 84 37.84 -1.82 -9.92
N ARG A 85 38.44 -2.63 -10.80
CA ARG A 85 39.29 -2.16 -11.92
C ARG A 85 38.57 -1.02 -12.65
N ARG A 86 39.09 0.20 -12.48
CA ARG A 86 38.58 1.43 -13.12
C ARG A 86 38.65 1.30 -14.63
N ARG A 87 37.51 1.07 -15.28
CA ARG A 87 37.27 1.61 -16.63
C ARG A 87 36.69 2.99 -16.45
N ARG A 88 37.49 3.98 -16.83
CA ARG A 88 37.13 5.41 -16.84
C ARG A 88 35.98 5.61 -17.82
N LEU A 89 34.79 5.91 -17.32
CA LEU A 89 33.76 6.66 -18.02
C LEU A 89 33.27 7.72 -17.05
N ALA A 90 33.54 8.96 -17.46
CA ALA A 90 33.19 10.17 -16.75
C ALA A 90 31.65 10.33 -16.77
N PHE A 91 31.02 10.29 -15.61
CA PHE A 91 29.73 10.93 -15.36
C PHE A 91 29.72 11.39 -13.91
N GLY A 92 29.78 12.69 -13.74
CA GLY A 92 29.67 13.34 -12.46
C GLY A 92 28.22 13.35 -11.97
N GLY A 93 28.04 13.23 -10.68
CA GLY A 93 26.87 13.68 -9.93
C GLY A 93 25.89 12.60 -9.51
N ALA A 94 26.17 11.90 -8.40
CA ALA A 94 25.15 11.16 -7.66
C ALA A 94 25.56 10.98 -6.19
N LEU A 95 25.27 11.97 -5.36
CA LEU A 95 25.32 11.84 -3.91
C LEU A 95 24.24 12.71 -3.30
N ALA A 96 22.98 12.26 -3.33
CA ALA A 96 21.89 12.75 -2.48
C ALA A 96 20.57 11.97 -2.74
N ALA A 97 20.58 10.64 -2.67
CA ALA A 97 19.35 9.85 -2.81
C ALA A 97 19.20 8.76 -1.71
N ALA A 98 19.79 9.00 -0.52
CA ALA A 98 19.89 7.93 0.47
C ALA A 98 18.76 7.89 1.52
N ALA A 99 17.90 8.89 1.62
CA ALA A 99 16.90 8.94 2.69
C ALA A 99 15.50 8.44 2.27
N ALA A 100 15.11 8.60 1.02
CA ALA A 100 13.84 8.07 0.51
C ALA A 100 13.90 6.57 0.17
N ALA A 101 15.12 6.06 -0.10
CA ALA A 101 15.36 4.66 -0.40
C ALA A 101 15.23 3.73 0.82
N VAL A 102 15.30 4.24 2.05
CA VAL A 102 15.27 3.39 3.26
C VAL A 102 13.86 2.91 3.59
N VAL A 103 12.83 3.70 3.32
CA VAL A 103 11.42 3.26 3.52
C VAL A 103 10.99 2.31 2.38
N LEU A 104 11.48 2.54 1.17
CA LEU A 104 11.22 1.65 0.03
C LEU A 104 12.13 0.40 0.10
N ALA A 105 13.35 0.49 0.63
CA ALA A 105 14.28 -0.63 0.76
C ALA A 105 13.93 -1.58 1.92
N LEU A 106 13.11 -1.16 2.90
CA LEU A 106 12.63 -2.07 3.94
C LEU A 106 11.51 -2.99 3.41
N VAL A 107 10.80 -2.56 2.37
CA VAL A 107 9.84 -3.40 1.62
C VAL A 107 10.57 -4.31 0.61
N LEU A 108 11.75 -3.90 0.12
CA LEU A 108 12.54 -4.64 -0.89
C LEU A 108 13.61 -5.58 -0.31
N ALA A 109 13.76 -5.67 1.02
CA ALA A 109 14.76 -6.54 1.67
C ALA A 109 14.21 -7.92 2.10
N LEU A 110 13.00 -8.27 1.68
CA LEU A 110 12.53 -9.66 1.70
C LEU A 110 13.11 -10.35 0.47
N PRO A 111 13.58 -11.61 0.58
CA PRO A 111 14.08 -12.34 -0.58
C PRO A 111 12.97 -12.40 -1.62
N SER A 112 13.14 -11.68 -2.72
CA SER A 112 12.27 -11.77 -3.88
C SER A 112 12.35 -13.20 -4.42
N GLY A 113 11.47 -14.04 -3.95
CA GLY A 113 11.07 -15.24 -4.67
C GLY A 113 10.50 -14.77 -5.99
N SER A 114 10.96 -15.32 -7.07
CA SER A 114 10.61 -15.01 -8.44
C SER A 114 9.10 -14.73 -8.63
N GLY A 115 8.72 -13.43 -8.83
CA GLY A 115 7.58 -13.11 -9.64
C GLY A 115 6.29 -12.69 -8.93
N GLY A 116 6.25 -11.53 -8.29
CA GLY A 116 4.98 -10.89 -7.92
C GLY A 116 4.78 -10.65 -6.41
N PRO A 117 3.78 -9.84 -6.02
CA PRO A 117 3.51 -9.50 -4.63
C PRO A 117 3.12 -10.74 -3.83
N THR A 118 3.48 -10.76 -2.55
CA THR A 118 3.12 -11.84 -1.63
C THR A 118 1.83 -11.50 -0.85
N VAL A 119 1.17 -12.54 -0.33
CA VAL A 119 0.01 -12.39 0.57
C VAL A 119 0.37 -11.56 1.82
N VAL A 120 1.60 -11.70 2.34
CA VAL A 120 2.05 -10.94 3.52
C VAL A 120 2.21 -9.46 3.22
N GLU A 121 2.80 -9.10 2.08
CA GLU A 121 2.91 -7.69 1.63
C GLU A 121 1.53 -7.07 1.41
N ALA A 122 0.59 -7.80 0.79
CA ALA A 122 -0.78 -7.33 0.64
C ALA A 122 -1.47 -7.11 2.00
N ALA A 123 -1.24 -7.97 2.99
CA ALA A 123 -1.79 -7.83 4.33
C ALA A 123 -1.22 -6.61 5.08
N GLN A 124 0.03 -6.22 4.83
CA GLN A 124 0.65 -5.02 5.43
C GLN A 124 -0.05 -3.72 5.01
N LEU A 125 -0.74 -3.71 3.86
CA LEU A 125 -1.54 -2.56 3.44
C LEU A 125 -2.66 -2.22 4.44
N SER A 126 -3.12 -3.20 5.25
CA SER A 126 -4.11 -2.99 6.32
C SER A 126 -3.63 -2.02 7.41
N ASP A 127 -2.32 -1.84 7.59
CA ASP A 127 -1.73 -0.93 8.58
C ASP A 127 -1.57 0.50 8.05
N LEU A 128 -1.71 0.69 6.75
CA LEU A 128 -1.54 1.98 6.12
C LEU A 128 -2.84 2.81 6.17
N PRO A 129 -2.77 4.14 6.10
CA PRO A 129 -3.95 4.98 6.05
C PRO A 129 -4.70 4.84 4.72
N ALA A 130 -6.01 5.06 4.75
CA ALA A 130 -6.80 5.19 3.54
C ALA A 130 -6.37 6.43 2.73
N MET A 131 -6.36 6.30 1.41
CA MET A 131 -6.08 7.41 0.49
C MET A 131 -7.36 8.16 0.10
N GLN A 132 -8.51 7.47 0.17
CA GLN A 132 -9.85 8.03 -0.03
C GLN A 132 -10.70 7.71 1.20
N GLN A 133 -11.42 8.69 1.72
CA GLN A 133 -12.12 8.61 3.01
C GLN A 133 -13.43 7.82 2.99
N SER A 134 -14.03 7.61 1.83
CA SER A 134 -15.29 6.88 1.73
C SER A 134 -15.36 6.01 0.48
N VAL A 135 -16.12 4.93 0.57
CA VAL A 135 -16.48 4.05 -0.53
C VAL A 135 -18.00 3.95 -0.54
N ALA A 136 -18.63 4.35 -1.63
CA ALA A 136 -20.08 4.31 -1.72
C ALA A 136 -20.58 2.86 -1.79
N VAL A 137 -21.76 2.60 -1.22
CA VAL A 137 -22.51 1.36 -1.44
C VAL A 137 -23.02 1.35 -2.87
N ASP A 138 -23.05 0.19 -3.51
CA ASP A 138 -23.63 0.06 -4.84
C ASP A 138 -25.16 0.15 -4.74
N PRO A 139 -25.81 1.15 -5.37
CA PRO A 139 -27.25 1.29 -5.29
C PRO A 139 -28.02 0.17 -6.01
N ALA A 140 -27.39 -0.55 -6.93
CA ALA A 140 -27.99 -1.68 -7.62
C ALA A 140 -27.90 -2.98 -6.78
N ASN A 141 -26.88 -3.07 -5.92
CA ASN A 141 -26.68 -4.19 -5.01
C ASN A 141 -26.14 -3.70 -3.66
N PRO A 142 -26.99 -3.41 -2.66
CA PRO A 142 -26.58 -2.89 -1.36
C PRO A 142 -25.60 -3.78 -0.59
N THR A 143 -25.50 -5.06 -0.95
CA THR A 143 -24.53 -6.01 -0.36
C THR A 143 -23.10 -5.77 -0.85
N LEU A 144 -22.91 -4.92 -1.86
CA LEU A 144 -21.63 -4.61 -2.46
C LEU A 144 -21.27 -3.12 -2.32
N LEU A 145 -19.98 -2.82 -2.45
CA LEU A 145 -19.45 -1.46 -2.53
C LEU A 145 -19.11 -1.11 -3.99
N LYS A 146 -19.15 0.17 -4.33
CA LYS A 146 -18.62 0.72 -5.59
C LYS A 146 -17.10 0.74 -5.60
N ALA A 147 -16.49 -0.41 -5.38
CA ALA A 147 -15.06 -0.65 -5.47
C ALA A 147 -14.85 -2.07 -5.96
N GLU A 148 -13.96 -2.24 -6.93
CA GLU A 148 -13.68 -3.55 -7.52
C GLU A 148 -12.23 -3.64 -8.01
N VAL A 149 -11.78 -4.88 -8.21
CA VAL A 149 -10.52 -5.21 -8.90
C VAL A 149 -10.81 -6.30 -9.92
N ASP A 150 -10.57 -6.02 -11.19
CA ASP A 150 -10.78 -6.94 -12.32
C ASP A 150 -12.20 -7.57 -12.31
N GLY A 151 -13.22 -6.76 -11.99
CA GLY A 151 -14.62 -7.19 -11.92
C GLY A 151 -15.03 -7.83 -10.58
N VAL A 152 -14.11 -8.07 -9.65
CA VAL A 152 -14.42 -8.63 -8.33
C VAL A 152 -14.74 -7.50 -7.35
N PRO A 153 -16.01 -7.33 -6.93
CA PRO A 153 -16.43 -6.23 -6.07
C PRO A 153 -16.11 -6.50 -4.60
N PHE A 154 -15.97 -5.42 -3.81
CA PHE A 154 -15.86 -5.51 -2.36
C PHE A 154 -17.24 -5.67 -1.71
N PRO A 155 -17.37 -6.52 -0.66
CA PRO A 155 -18.61 -6.67 0.06
C PRO A 155 -18.90 -5.46 0.96
N ASN A 156 -20.18 -5.13 1.15
CA ASN A 156 -20.63 -4.24 2.20
C ASN A 156 -20.88 -5.07 3.46
N LEU A 157 -20.03 -4.91 4.47
CA LEU A 157 -20.06 -5.72 5.70
C LEU A 157 -20.89 -5.08 6.83
N HIS A 158 -21.64 -4.01 6.54
CA HIS A 158 -22.32 -3.24 7.57
C HIS A 158 -23.45 -4.02 8.24
N ASP A 159 -24.36 -4.58 7.46
CA ASP A 159 -25.60 -5.14 7.97
C ASP A 159 -25.37 -6.47 8.71
N GLU A 160 -24.44 -7.30 8.22
CA GLU A 160 -24.17 -8.62 8.80
C GLU A 160 -23.16 -8.56 9.97
N PHE A 161 -22.09 -7.76 9.81
CA PHE A 161 -20.97 -7.79 10.75
C PHE A 161 -20.79 -6.49 11.52
N THR A 162 -21.66 -5.49 11.33
CA THR A 162 -21.53 -4.16 11.93
C THR A 162 -20.23 -3.43 11.58
N TRP A 163 -19.57 -3.82 10.50
CA TRP A 163 -18.38 -3.19 10.00
C TRP A 163 -18.71 -2.00 9.08
N HIS A 164 -18.29 -0.80 9.47
CA HIS A 164 -18.44 0.38 8.62
C HIS A 164 -17.24 0.54 7.71
N GLN A 165 -17.46 0.80 6.43
CA GLN A 165 -16.38 1.13 5.53
C GLN A 165 -15.75 2.46 5.93
N ALA A 166 -14.41 2.52 6.05
CA ALA A 166 -13.63 3.64 6.54
C ALA A 166 -12.69 4.23 5.46
N GLY A 167 -12.93 3.86 4.21
CA GLY A 167 -12.18 4.35 3.08
C GLY A 167 -11.45 3.26 2.31
N LYS A 168 -10.69 3.67 1.29
CA LYS A 168 -9.90 2.75 0.46
C LYS A 168 -8.55 3.34 0.09
N ARG A 169 -7.66 2.46 -0.37
CA ARG A 169 -6.39 2.81 -1.02
C ARG A 169 -6.15 1.92 -2.24
N SER A 170 -5.38 2.43 -3.17
CA SER A 170 -4.91 1.66 -4.32
C SER A 170 -3.40 1.74 -4.36
N ASP A 171 -2.76 0.60 -4.50
CA ASP A 171 -1.32 0.44 -4.55
C ASP A 171 -0.95 -0.40 -5.76
N GLU A 172 0.28 -0.27 -6.22
CA GLU A 172 0.85 -1.13 -7.25
C GLU A 172 2.16 -1.72 -6.73
N LEU A 173 2.28 -3.04 -6.77
CA LEU A 173 3.46 -3.77 -6.36
C LEU A 173 3.78 -4.84 -7.41
N ASP A 174 4.99 -4.83 -7.92
CA ASP A 174 5.48 -5.75 -8.96
C ASP A 174 4.56 -5.80 -10.20
N GLY A 175 4.03 -4.62 -10.62
CA GLY A 175 3.15 -4.49 -11.77
C GLY A 175 1.72 -5.00 -11.55
N ARG A 176 1.35 -5.37 -10.31
CA ARG A 176 0.00 -5.81 -9.95
C ARG A 176 -0.71 -4.75 -9.12
N ARG A 177 -1.92 -4.39 -9.54
CA ARG A 177 -2.77 -3.46 -8.81
C ARG A 177 -3.38 -4.17 -7.60
N MET A 178 -3.31 -3.51 -6.45
CA MET A 178 -3.97 -3.91 -5.22
C MET A 178 -4.91 -2.81 -4.77
N VAL A 179 -6.12 -3.16 -4.43
CA VAL A 179 -7.05 -2.24 -3.78
C VAL A 179 -7.37 -2.79 -2.40
N THR A 180 -7.25 -1.95 -1.39
CA THR A 180 -7.62 -2.26 -0.01
C THR A 180 -8.78 -1.39 0.41
N VAL A 181 -9.89 -1.99 0.82
CA VAL A 181 -10.98 -1.32 1.51
C VAL A 181 -10.82 -1.55 3.01
N PHE A 182 -10.90 -0.47 3.77
CA PHE A 182 -10.83 -0.50 5.22
C PHE A 182 -12.22 -0.57 5.82
N TYR A 183 -12.36 -1.41 6.84
CA TYR A 183 -13.58 -1.51 7.63
C TYR A 183 -13.23 -1.33 9.10
N GLU A 184 -14.09 -0.63 9.82
CA GLU A 184 -13.92 -0.31 11.23
C GLU A 184 -15.18 -0.61 12.02
N ARG A 185 -15.00 -1.08 13.25
CA ARG A 185 -16.00 -1.12 14.31
C ARG A 185 -15.32 -0.75 15.63
N PRO A 186 -16.02 -0.45 16.73
CA PRO A 186 -15.40 -0.04 17.97
C PRO A 186 -14.29 -0.99 18.44
N GLY A 187 -13.04 -0.50 18.49
CA GLY A 187 -11.86 -1.26 18.91
C GLY A 187 -11.14 -2.06 17.81
N ASP A 188 -11.75 -2.26 16.65
CA ASP A 188 -11.25 -3.12 15.60
C ASP A 188 -11.13 -2.37 14.26
N ARG A 189 -10.10 -2.71 13.50
CA ARG A 189 -9.92 -2.25 12.12
C ARG A 189 -9.33 -3.35 11.27
N VAL A 190 -9.89 -3.55 10.09
CA VAL A 190 -9.40 -4.51 9.09
C VAL A 190 -9.18 -3.85 7.73
N GLY A 191 -8.20 -4.35 7.00
CA GLY A 191 -8.02 -4.08 5.57
C GLY A 191 -8.36 -5.34 4.78
N TYR A 192 -9.30 -5.21 3.85
CA TYR A 192 -9.63 -6.24 2.88
C TYR A 192 -8.99 -5.83 1.55
N THR A 193 -8.04 -6.61 1.08
CA THR A 193 -7.28 -6.34 -0.15
C THR A 193 -7.64 -7.36 -1.22
N ILE A 194 -7.92 -6.88 -2.43
CA ILE A 194 -8.02 -7.71 -3.64
C ILE A 194 -6.84 -7.38 -4.54
N ILE A 195 -6.17 -8.42 -5.06
CA ILE A 195 -4.97 -8.33 -5.88
C ILE A 195 -5.34 -8.67 -7.32
N SER A 196 -5.00 -7.80 -8.27
CA SER A 196 -5.23 -8.03 -9.70
C SER A 196 -4.38 -9.16 -10.27
N GLY A 197 -4.82 -9.73 -11.41
CA GLY A 197 -4.09 -10.77 -12.13
C GLY A 197 -4.27 -12.16 -11.55
N GLU A 198 -3.35 -13.08 -11.79
CA GLU A 198 -3.45 -14.49 -11.41
C GLU A 198 -3.41 -14.70 -9.89
N ALA A 199 -3.94 -15.84 -9.44
CA ALA A 199 -3.91 -16.25 -8.05
C ALA A 199 -2.47 -16.30 -7.49
N ILE A 200 -2.33 -15.94 -6.23
CA ILE A 200 -1.07 -16.02 -5.49
C ILE A 200 -1.20 -17.17 -4.49
N ASP A 201 -0.19 -18.03 -4.46
CA ASP A 201 -0.15 -19.12 -3.50
C ASP A 201 -0.08 -18.61 -2.05
N PRO A 202 -0.78 -19.25 -1.12
CA PRO A 202 -0.64 -18.97 0.30
C PRO A 202 0.82 -19.17 0.77
N PRO A 203 1.27 -18.39 1.76
CA PRO A 203 2.63 -18.54 2.29
C PRO A 203 2.87 -19.95 2.85
N ALA A 204 4.13 -20.40 2.79
CA ALA A 204 4.53 -21.67 3.38
C ALA A 204 4.13 -21.73 4.88
N GLY A 205 3.50 -22.83 5.30
CA GLY A 205 3.01 -23.01 6.66
C GLY A 205 1.62 -22.38 6.95
N ALA A 206 0.95 -21.85 5.93
CA ALA A 206 -0.45 -21.45 6.05
C ALA A 206 -1.33 -22.65 6.44
N ARG A 207 -2.31 -22.41 7.30
CA ARG A 207 -3.27 -23.42 7.77
C ARG A 207 -4.52 -23.38 6.90
N PRO A 208 -4.80 -24.42 6.10
CA PRO A 208 -6.00 -24.47 5.30
C PRO A 208 -7.23 -24.73 6.16
N SER A 209 -8.36 -24.18 5.77
CA SER A 209 -9.69 -24.47 6.31
C SER A 209 -10.75 -24.29 5.23
N VAL A 210 -11.93 -24.86 5.45
CA VAL A 210 -13.11 -24.65 4.59
C VAL A 210 -14.22 -24.13 5.46
N GLU A 211 -14.75 -22.95 5.16
CA GLU A 211 -15.89 -22.34 5.85
C GLU A 211 -16.92 -21.87 4.83
N ASN A 212 -18.19 -22.22 5.02
CA ASN A 212 -19.30 -21.93 4.09
C ASN A 212 -19.01 -22.38 2.63
N GLY A 213 -18.21 -23.46 2.47
CA GLY A 213 -17.79 -23.95 1.16
C GLY A 213 -16.75 -23.08 0.46
N VAL A 214 -16.07 -22.19 1.17
CA VAL A 214 -14.94 -21.39 0.70
C VAL A 214 -13.65 -21.94 1.26
N GLU A 215 -12.68 -22.22 0.41
CA GLU A 215 -11.33 -22.61 0.81
C GLU A 215 -10.55 -21.39 1.29
N LEU A 216 -10.10 -21.42 2.53
CA LEU A 216 -9.38 -20.35 3.20
C LEU A 216 -8.00 -20.83 3.63
N SER A 217 -7.04 -19.95 3.66
CA SER A 217 -5.72 -20.19 4.27
C SER A 217 -5.45 -19.13 5.33
N THR A 218 -5.04 -19.55 6.52
CA THR A 218 -4.73 -18.64 7.63
C THR A 218 -3.25 -18.70 7.97
N THR A 219 -2.61 -17.53 8.01
CA THR A 219 -1.19 -17.37 8.36
C THR A 219 -1.04 -16.27 9.41
N PRO A 220 -0.31 -16.48 10.52
CA PRO A 220 0.06 -15.39 11.41
C PRO A 220 1.27 -14.64 10.82
N ALA A 221 1.22 -13.30 10.78
CA ALA A 221 2.37 -12.48 10.49
C ALA A 221 2.30 -11.18 11.31
N ASP A 222 3.44 -10.73 11.84
CA ASP A 222 3.56 -9.50 12.64
C ASP A 222 2.57 -9.43 13.82
N GLY A 223 2.28 -10.60 14.44
CA GLY A 223 1.34 -10.71 15.56
C GLY A 223 -0.14 -10.58 15.19
N LYS A 224 -0.47 -10.58 13.89
CA LYS A 224 -1.85 -10.49 13.38
C LYS A 224 -2.20 -11.72 12.54
N PRO A 225 -3.45 -12.18 12.55
CA PRO A 225 -3.91 -13.16 11.60
C PRO A 225 -4.08 -12.56 10.21
N ILE A 226 -3.68 -13.31 9.20
CA ILE A 226 -3.94 -13.04 7.80
C ILE A 226 -4.79 -14.19 7.28
N VAL A 227 -5.92 -13.89 6.68
CA VAL A 227 -6.74 -14.87 5.97
C VAL A 227 -6.72 -14.55 4.48
N THR A 228 -6.43 -15.55 3.66
CA THR A 228 -6.42 -15.45 2.19
C THR A 228 -7.30 -16.50 1.55
N TRP A 229 -7.91 -16.13 0.43
CA TRP A 229 -8.78 -17.00 -0.38
C TRP A 229 -8.88 -16.48 -1.81
N LEU A 230 -9.57 -17.21 -2.64
CA LEU A 230 -9.83 -16.82 -4.03
C LEU A 230 -11.30 -16.39 -4.20
N ARG A 231 -11.50 -15.33 -4.97
CA ARG A 231 -12.79 -14.94 -5.54
C ARG A 231 -12.61 -14.70 -7.03
N GLU A 232 -13.37 -15.41 -7.84
CA GLU A 232 -13.29 -15.34 -9.30
C GLU A 232 -11.83 -15.38 -9.84
N GLY A 233 -11.00 -16.24 -9.22
CA GLY A 233 -9.59 -16.39 -9.56
C GLY A 233 -8.67 -15.26 -9.09
N ARG A 234 -9.16 -14.28 -8.34
CA ARG A 234 -8.36 -13.22 -7.73
C ARG A 234 -8.05 -13.52 -6.28
N THR A 235 -6.82 -13.23 -5.87
CA THR A 235 -6.42 -13.40 -4.47
C THR A 235 -7.01 -12.30 -3.62
N CYS A 236 -7.78 -12.70 -2.62
CA CYS A 236 -8.29 -11.83 -1.57
C CYS A 236 -7.50 -12.06 -0.28
N VAL A 237 -7.22 -10.98 0.44
CA VAL A 237 -6.48 -10.99 1.70
C VAL A 237 -7.20 -10.11 2.71
N ILE A 238 -7.44 -10.60 3.92
CA ILE A 238 -7.95 -9.78 5.02
C ILE A 238 -7.05 -9.92 6.23
N SER A 239 -6.73 -8.79 6.85
CA SER A 239 -5.95 -8.71 8.09
C SER A 239 -6.31 -7.45 8.86
N GLY A 240 -6.05 -7.43 10.17
CA GLY A 240 -6.35 -6.25 10.97
C GLY A 240 -5.94 -6.38 12.42
N LYS A 241 -6.12 -5.26 13.15
CA LYS A 241 -5.85 -5.17 14.58
C LYS A 241 -7.13 -5.43 15.39
N GLY A 242 -6.99 -6.09 16.54
CA GLY A 242 -8.09 -6.37 17.46
C GLY A 242 -8.96 -7.56 17.04
N VAL A 243 -8.77 -8.12 15.85
CA VAL A 243 -9.67 -9.11 15.25
C VAL A 243 -9.07 -10.51 15.32
N SER A 244 -9.88 -11.49 15.69
CA SER A 244 -9.45 -12.88 15.74
C SER A 244 -9.39 -13.52 14.35
N ALA A 245 -8.57 -14.58 14.20
CA ALA A 245 -8.55 -15.36 12.97
C ALA A 245 -9.91 -15.98 12.64
N LYS A 246 -10.74 -16.30 13.66
CA LYS A 246 -12.09 -16.81 13.47
C LYS A 246 -12.98 -15.76 12.80
N ASP A 247 -13.00 -14.54 13.34
CA ASP A 247 -13.85 -13.47 12.80
C ASP A 247 -13.44 -13.11 11.37
N LEU A 248 -12.12 -13.11 11.08
CA LEU A 248 -11.64 -12.87 9.71
C LEU A 248 -12.07 -13.97 8.73
N ARG A 249 -12.07 -15.25 9.15
CA ARG A 249 -12.54 -16.35 8.29
C ARG A 249 -14.04 -16.27 8.06
N GLU A 250 -14.82 -15.90 9.08
CA GLU A 250 -16.26 -15.69 8.97
C GLU A 250 -16.58 -14.62 7.92
N VAL A 251 -15.90 -13.46 7.98
CA VAL A 251 -16.00 -12.41 6.96
C VAL A 251 -15.53 -12.90 5.59
N ALA A 252 -14.41 -13.62 5.52
CA ALA A 252 -13.83 -14.10 4.26
C ALA A 252 -14.72 -15.12 3.53
N SER A 253 -15.51 -15.90 4.28
CA SER A 253 -16.41 -16.93 3.74
C SER A 253 -17.86 -16.46 3.54
N TRP A 254 -18.15 -15.19 3.83
CA TRP A 254 -19.51 -14.65 3.71
C TRP A 254 -19.89 -14.41 2.24
N LYS A 255 -21.01 -14.99 1.85
CA LYS A 255 -21.52 -14.96 0.47
C LYS A 255 -22.66 -13.95 0.24
N GLY A 256 -23.10 -13.22 1.28
CA GLY A 256 -24.16 -12.22 1.15
C GLY A 256 -25.42 -12.77 0.48
N ASP A 257 -25.89 -13.95 0.92
CA ASP A 257 -27.03 -14.67 0.33
C ASP A 257 -26.89 -14.91 -1.19
N GLY A 258 -25.65 -15.09 -1.65
CA GLY A 258 -25.32 -15.29 -3.06
C GLY A 258 -25.05 -14.00 -3.85
N ALA A 259 -25.14 -12.84 -3.21
CA ALA A 259 -24.87 -11.54 -3.84
C ALA A 259 -23.36 -11.22 -3.94
N VAL A 260 -22.52 -11.88 -3.12
CA VAL A 260 -21.06 -11.74 -3.16
C VAL A 260 -20.50 -12.90 -4.00
N PRO A 261 -19.91 -12.64 -5.20
CA PRO A 261 -19.41 -13.71 -6.08
C PRO A 261 -18.11 -14.31 -5.52
N PHE A 262 -17.94 -15.63 -5.77
CA PHE A 262 -16.77 -16.43 -5.38
C PHE A 262 -16.18 -17.20 -6.55
#